data_6878b9d384a4601b424e7fa7419fae45
#
_entry.id   6878b9d384a4601b424e7fa7419fae45
#
_cell.length_a   1.000
_cell.length_b   1.000
_cell.length_c   1.000
_cell.angle_alpha   90.00
_cell.angle_beta   90.00
_cell.angle_gamma   90.00
#
_symmetry.space_group_name_H-M   'P 1'
#
loop_
_entity.id
_entity.type
_entity.pdbx_description
1 polymer ?
#
loop_
_entity_poly.entity_id
_entity_poly.type
_entity_poly.pdbx_seq_one_letter_code
_entity_poly.pdbx_strand_id
1 'polypeptide(L)'
;AGDDQPSLLAAGLGAVDWRSAATMHGEPRPDARNRFMAGGAAGAIPPMVGWAAVTGGIGLPALYMFAIIFFWTPPHFWALALLIKDDYTSAGIPMLPVVAGVDETKRSIFLYSVLLLALTTMFYTTSAVGWLYLGVATALGLGFIWFAWRLLRQPGITGARTTYLYS
;
A
#
# COMPACT_ATOMS: atom_id res chain seq x y z
N ALA A 1 -2.60 38.79 8.56
CA ALA A 1 -2.64 37.51 9.22
C ALA A 1 -3.60 36.64 8.41
N GLY A 2 -3.05 35.86 7.46
CA GLY A 2 -3.82 34.96 6.62
C GLY A 2 -3.86 33.60 7.29
N ASP A 3 -5.07 33.04 7.42
CA ASP A 3 -5.32 31.72 7.93
C ASP A 3 -4.80 30.66 6.92
N ASP A 4 -3.57 30.21 7.09
CA ASP A 4 -3.01 29.01 6.44
C ASP A 4 -3.44 27.75 7.21
N GLN A 5 -4.75 27.56 7.36
CA GLN A 5 -5.28 26.26 7.81
C GLN A 5 -5.38 25.34 6.58
N PRO A 6 -4.60 24.25 6.52
CA PRO A 6 -4.79 23.25 5.49
C PRO A 6 -6.20 22.67 5.64
N SER A 7 -6.97 22.70 4.56
CA SER A 7 -8.34 22.18 4.58
C SER A 7 -8.33 20.71 5.01
N LEU A 8 -9.26 20.30 5.88
CA LEU A 8 -9.44 18.92 6.35
C LEU A 8 -9.57 17.92 5.19
N LEU A 9 -9.98 18.38 4.00
CA LEU A 9 -10.02 17.59 2.76
C LEU A 9 -8.62 17.22 2.24
N ALA A 10 -7.62 18.11 2.39
CA ALA A 10 -6.24 17.80 1.99
C ALA A 10 -5.57 16.78 2.94
N ALA A 11 -5.94 16.81 4.23
CA ALA A 11 -5.49 15.82 5.20
C ALA A 11 -6.11 14.45 4.97
N GLY A 12 -7.36 14.39 4.48
CA GLY A 12 -8.06 13.13 4.21
C GLY A 12 -7.63 12.42 2.91
N LEU A 13 -7.01 13.13 1.98
CA LEU A 13 -6.57 12.58 0.69
C LEU A 13 -5.12 12.07 0.71
N GLY A 14 -4.46 12.03 1.87
CA GLY A 14 -3.09 11.55 1.97
C GLY A 14 -2.11 12.37 1.11
N ALA A 15 -2.36 13.66 0.96
CA ALA A 15 -1.44 14.57 0.31
C ALA A 15 -0.13 14.55 1.10
N VAL A 16 0.82 13.74 0.64
CA VAL A 16 2.21 13.81 1.08
C VAL A 16 2.63 15.25 0.84
N ASP A 17 2.93 15.97 1.91
CA ASP A 17 3.49 17.31 1.80
C ASP A 17 4.86 17.20 1.12
N TRP A 18 4.86 17.29 -0.22
CA TRP A 18 6.06 17.23 -1.05
C TRP A 18 7.05 18.35 -0.72
N ARG A 19 6.58 19.46 -0.10
CA ARG A 19 7.44 20.56 0.33
C ARG A 19 8.32 20.18 1.51
N SER A 20 7.80 19.37 2.43
CA SER A 20 8.60 18.85 3.54
C SER A 20 9.56 17.74 3.12
N ALA A 21 9.29 17.06 2.00
CA ALA A 21 10.22 16.10 1.39
C ALA A 21 11.42 16.80 0.70
N ALA A 22 11.21 17.95 0.10
CA ALA A 22 12.24 18.72 -0.62
C ALA A 22 13.31 19.37 0.28
N THR A 23 13.08 19.49 1.59
CA THR A 23 14.06 20.05 2.55
C THR A 23 15.02 19.02 3.15
N MET A 24 15.01 17.78 2.64
CA MET A 24 15.80 16.67 3.17
C MET A 24 17.18 16.56 2.52
N HIS A 25 17.98 17.60 2.51
CA HIS A 25 19.42 17.44 2.28
C HIS A 25 20.10 17.15 3.62
N GLY A 26 20.47 15.86 3.86
CA GLY A 26 21.52 15.54 4.77
C GLY A 26 21.38 14.41 5.78
N GLU A 27 20.19 13.85 6.09
CA GLU A 27 20.12 12.72 7.03
C GLU A 27 18.98 11.75 6.69
N PRO A 28 19.16 10.42 6.75
CA PRO A 28 18.07 9.46 6.66
C PRO A 28 17.19 9.61 7.90
N ARG A 29 16.12 10.40 7.79
CA ARG A 29 15.19 10.59 8.90
C ARG A 29 14.35 9.35 9.11
N PRO A 30 14.24 8.84 10.36
CA PRO A 30 13.36 7.71 10.71
C PRO A 30 11.86 7.99 10.37
N ASP A 31 11.52 9.25 10.15
CA ASP A 31 10.16 9.71 9.87
C ASP A 31 9.62 9.33 8.48
N ALA A 32 10.47 9.04 7.48
CA ALA A 32 10.01 8.70 6.14
C ALA A 32 9.17 7.41 6.12
N ARG A 33 9.57 6.41 6.91
CA ARG A 33 8.80 5.16 7.08
C ARG A 33 7.46 5.42 7.76
N ASN A 34 7.45 6.24 8.80
CA ASN A 34 6.25 6.58 9.54
C ASN A 34 5.26 7.39 8.68
N ARG A 35 5.75 8.30 7.84
CA ARG A 35 4.92 9.08 6.89
C ARG A 35 4.30 8.20 5.83
N PHE A 36 5.05 7.24 5.29
CA PHE A 36 4.50 6.27 4.32
C PHE A 36 3.39 5.42 4.94
N MET A 37 3.60 4.93 6.18
CA MET A 37 2.60 4.16 6.92
C MET A 37 1.35 5.01 7.24
N ALA A 38 1.54 6.28 7.63
CA ALA A 38 0.44 7.21 7.89
C ALA A 38 -0.38 7.50 6.63
N GLY A 39 0.28 7.69 5.47
CA GLY A 39 -0.39 7.87 4.18
C GLY A 39 -1.20 6.64 3.76
N GLY A 40 -0.65 5.45 3.94
CA GLY A 40 -1.36 4.19 3.70
C GLY A 40 -2.59 4.01 4.60
N ALA A 41 -2.46 4.36 5.89
CA ALA A 41 -3.58 4.33 6.83
C ALA A 41 -4.68 5.33 6.43
N ALA A 42 -4.33 6.57 6.07
CA ALA A 42 -5.29 7.56 5.60
C ALA A 42 -6.06 7.10 4.36
N GLY A 43 -5.38 6.45 3.39
CA GLY A 43 -5.99 5.87 2.20
C GLY A 43 -6.93 4.69 2.48
N ALA A 44 -6.77 4.02 3.63
CA ALA A 44 -7.60 2.89 4.03
C ALA A 44 -8.83 3.27 4.88
N ILE A 45 -8.96 4.53 5.31
CA ILE A 45 -10.10 5.02 6.11
C ILE A 45 -11.43 5.07 5.32
N PRO A 46 -11.50 5.48 4.03
CA PRO A 46 -12.77 5.67 3.33
C PRO A 46 -13.72 4.47 3.36
N PRO A 47 -13.28 3.20 3.19
CA PRO A 47 -14.17 2.05 3.32
C PRO A 47 -14.78 1.89 4.70
N MET A 48 -14.04 2.22 5.77
CA MET A 48 -14.56 2.20 7.14
C MET A 48 -15.66 3.23 7.33
N VAL A 49 -15.45 4.44 6.79
CA VAL A 49 -16.44 5.52 6.86
C VAL A 49 -17.70 5.12 6.08
N GLY A 50 -17.54 4.55 4.86
CA GLY A 50 -18.67 4.05 4.07
C GLY A 50 -19.47 2.96 4.79
N TRP A 51 -18.78 2.01 5.43
CA TRP A 51 -19.43 0.99 6.25
C TRP A 51 -20.18 1.58 7.42
N ALA A 52 -19.54 2.46 8.18
CA ALA A 52 -20.15 3.10 9.36
C ALA A 52 -21.37 3.96 9.00
N ALA A 53 -21.36 4.63 7.85
CA ALA A 53 -22.47 5.42 7.35
C ALA A 53 -23.74 4.58 7.08
N VAL A 54 -23.56 3.33 6.66
CA VAL A 54 -24.69 2.41 6.35
C VAL A 54 -25.15 1.64 7.58
N THR A 55 -24.22 1.19 8.42
CA THR A 55 -24.50 0.29 9.55
C THR A 55 -24.63 0.98 10.90
N GLY A 56 -24.30 2.28 10.96
CA GLY A 56 -24.33 3.06 12.19
C GLY A 56 -23.14 2.84 13.13
N GLY A 57 -22.10 2.06 12.71
CA GLY A 57 -20.93 1.79 13.55
C GLY A 57 -19.78 1.10 12.84
N ILE A 58 -18.64 1.03 13.54
CA ILE A 58 -17.44 0.35 13.05
C ILE A 58 -17.44 -1.08 13.59
N GLY A 59 -17.79 -2.04 12.73
CA GLY A 59 -17.73 -3.47 13.06
C GLY A 59 -16.48 -4.15 12.51
N LEU A 60 -16.33 -5.44 12.82
CA LEU A 60 -15.25 -6.28 12.35
C LEU A 60 -15.09 -6.25 10.80
N PRO A 61 -16.15 -6.24 9.98
CA PRO A 61 -16.01 -6.12 8.53
C PRO A 61 -15.33 -4.83 8.10
N ALA A 62 -15.60 -3.69 8.76
CA ALA A 62 -14.95 -2.42 8.47
C ALA A 62 -13.44 -2.47 8.73
N LEU A 63 -13.03 -3.14 9.81
CA LEU A 63 -11.61 -3.34 10.15
C LEU A 63 -10.90 -4.21 9.11
N TYR A 64 -11.55 -5.27 8.61
CA TYR A 64 -10.98 -6.08 7.52
C TYR A 64 -10.83 -5.28 6.22
N MET A 65 -11.82 -4.48 5.83
CA MET A 65 -11.73 -3.62 4.65
C MET A 65 -10.57 -2.62 4.78
N PHE A 66 -10.43 -2.00 5.95
CA PHE A 66 -9.27 -1.16 6.26
C PHE A 66 -7.95 -1.93 6.13
N ALA A 67 -7.84 -3.09 6.78
CA ALA A 67 -6.63 -3.90 6.77
C ALA A 67 -6.25 -4.36 5.35
N ILE A 68 -7.22 -4.79 4.54
CA ILE A 68 -6.99 -5.21 3.16
C ILE A 68 -6.38 -4.07 2.35
N ILE A 69 -6.94 -2.86 2.38
CA ILE A 69 -6.41 -1.72 1.63
C ILE A 69 -5.07 -1.25 2.21
N PHE A 70 -4.94 -1.21 3.53
CA PHE A 70 -3.71 -0.82 4.19
C PHE A 70 -2.54 -1.74 3.81
N PHE A 71 -2.74 -3.06 3.83
CA PHE A 71 -1.70 -4.04 3.48
C PHE A 71 -1.53 -4.26 1.98
N TRP A 72 -2.53 -3.87 1.15
CA TRP A 72 -2.41 -3.83 -0.30
C TRP A 72 -1.54 -2.65 -0.78
N THR A 73 -1.62 -1.52 -0.10
CA THR A 73 -0.92 -0.29 -0.49
C THR A 73 0.61 -0.48 -0.63
N PRO A 74 1.36 -1.07 0.33
CA PRO A 74 2.80 -1.24 0.21
C PRO A 74 3.24 -2.04 -1.03
N PRO A 75 2.78 -3.26 -1.30
CA PRO A 75 3.25 -4.03 -2.44
C PRO A 75 2.91 -3.37 -3.78
N HIS A 76 1.78 -2.68 -3.87
CA HIS A 76 1.39 -1.91 -5.05
C HIS A 76 2.37 -0.75 -5.32
N PHE A 77 2.59 0.10 -4.32
CA PHE A 77 3.50 1.24 -4.45
C PHE A 77 4.97 0.83 -4.60
N TRP A 78 5.41 -0.24 -3.97
CA TRP A 78 6.79 -0.72 -4.14
C TRP A 78 7.02 -1.30 -5.52
N ALA A 79 6.03 -1.96 -6.12
CA ALA A 79 6.11 -2.38 -7.51
C ALA A 79 6.25 -1.19 -8.47
N LEU A 80 5.53 -0.09 -8.22
CA LEU A 80 5.70 1.17 -8.94
C LEU A 80 7.08 1.80 -8.66
N ALA A 81 7.50 1.84 -7.39
CA ALA A 81 8.78 2.42 -6.99
C ALA A 81 9.99 1.71 -7.61
N LEU A 82 9.88 0.40 -7.89
CA LEU A 82 10.89 -0.32 -8.66
C LEU A 82 11.02 0.20 -10.10
N LEU A 83 9.91 0.61 -10.74
CA LEU A 83 9.90 1.10 -12.11
C LEU A 83 10.51 2.50 -12.27
N ILE A 84 10.30 3.36 -11.28
CA ILE A 84 10.75 4.75 -11.28
C ILE A 84 11.84 4.99 -10.23
N LYS A 85 12.65 3.95 -9.93
CA LYS A 85 13.70 4.00 -8.91
C LYS A 85 14.71 5.11 -9.17
N ASP A 86 15.12 5.28 -10.45
CA ASP A 86 16.13 6.26 -10.82
C ASP A 86 15.62 7.69 -10.64
N ASP A 87 14.34 7.93 -10.90
CA ASP A 87 13.69 9.23 -10.66
C ASP A 87 13.67 9.55 -9.16
N TYR A 88 13.33 8.55 -8.31
CA TYR A 88 13.35 8.71 -6.86
C TYR A 88 14.76 8.93 -6.31
N THR A 89 15.75 8.24 -6.89
CA THR A 89 17.16 8.44 -6.52
C THR A 89 17.63 9.84 -6.85
N SER A 90 17.31 10.34 -8.05
CA SER A 90 17.69 11.70 -8.49
C SER A 90 16.99 12.79 -7.69
N ALA A 91 15.76 12.54 -7.24
CA ALA A 91 14.98 13.47 -6.40
C ALA A 91 15.33 13.37 -4.90
N GLY A 92 16.20 12.44 -4.49
CA GLY A 92 16.57 12.23 -3.08
C GLY A 92 15.42 11.69 -2.22
N ILE A 93 14.41 11.02 -2.82
CA ILE A 93 13.25 10.48 -2.12
C ILE A 93 13.59 9.08 -1.58
N PRO A 94 13.56 8.84 -0.25
CA PRO A 94 13.97 7.58 0.36
C PRO A 94 12.88 6.51 0.27
N MET A 95 12.59 6.04 -0.96
CA MET A 95 11.70 4.90 -1.17
C MET A 95 12.40 3.57 -0.90
N LEU A 96 11.65 2.51 -0.59
CA LEU A 96 12.21 1.22 -0.22
C LEU A 96 13.28 0.69 -1.19
N PRO A 97 13.08 0.70 -2.53
CA PRO A 97 14.12 0.23 -3.46
C PRO A 97 15.36 1.11 -3.51
N VAL A 98 15.28 2.38 -3.06
CA VAL A 98 16.43 3.29 -2.95
C VAL A 98 17.22 3.01 -1.67
N VAL A 99 16.52 2.78 -0.55
CA VAL A 99 17.13 2.64 0.79
C VAL A 99 17.56 1.19 1.06
N ALA A 100 16.72 0.21 0.77
CA ALA A 100 16.96 -1.21 1.08
C ALA A 100 17.38 -2.05 -0.13
N GLY A 101 17.33 -1.46 -1.33
CA GLY A 101 17.68 -2.14 -2.57
C GLY A 101 16.53 -2.93 -3.21
N VAL A 102 16.78 -3.41 -4.44
CA VAL A 102 15.78 -4.04 -5.29
C VAL A 102 15.34 -5.39 -4.74
N ASP A 103 16.28 -6.22 -4.27
CA ASP A 103 15.96 -7.59 -3.85
C ASP A 103 15.15 -7.64 -2.56
N GLU A 104 15.46 -6.76 -1.59
CA GLU A 104 14.67 -6.66 -0.37
C GLU A 104 13.26 -6.10 -0.65
N THR A 105 13.14 -5.19 -1.60
CA THR A 105 11.84 -4.68 -2.05
C THR A 105 10.99 -5.79 -2.67
N LYS A 106 11.56 -6.64 -3.54
CA LYS A 106 10.85 -7.79 -4.14
C LYS A 106 10.39 -8.79 -3.08
N ARG A 107 11.27 -9.08 -2.10
CA ARG A 107 10.95 -9.97 -0.98
C ARG A 107 9.78 -9.42 -0.17
N SER A 108 9.81 -8.13 0.12
CA SER A 108 8.73 -7.44 0.83
C SER A 108 7.41 -7.50 0.04
N ILE A 109 7.43 -7.24 -1.28
CA ILE A 109 6.25 -7.37 -2.15
C ILE A 109 5.66 -8.78 -2.04
N PHE A 110 6.49 -9.83 -2.12
CA PHE A 110 6.03 -11.21 -2.01
C PHE A 110 5.40 -11.52 -0.65
N LEU A 111 6.05 -11.13 0.46
CA LEU A 111 5.54 -11.36 1.81
C LEU A 111 4.20 -10.66 2.06
N TYR A 112 4.08 -9.42 1.61
CA TYR A 112 2.83 -8.66 1.73
C TYR A 112 1.72 -9.22 0.83
N SER A 113 2.05 -9.80 -0.32
CA SER A 113 1.06 -10.48 -1.18
C SER A 113 0.49 -11.72 -0.48
N VAL A 114 1.31 -12.49 0.24
CA VAL A 114 0.86 -13.65 1.03
C VAL A 114 -0.03 -13.19 2.20
N LEU A 115 0.40 -12.15 2.93
CA LEU A 115 -0.38 -11.57 4.01
C LEU A 115 -1.75 -11.05 3.51
N LEU A 116 -1.75 -10.40 2.36
CA LEU A 116 -2.98 -9.88 1.74
C LEU A 116 -3.95 -11.02 1.38
N LEU A 117 -3.46 -12.13 0.82
CA LEU A 117 -4.30 -13.30 0.57
C LEU A 117 -4.92 -13.83 1.86
N ALA A 118 -4.14 -13.94 2.94
CA ALA A 118 -4.66 -14.38 4.23
C ALA A 118 -5.76 -13.44 4.75
N LEU A 119 -5.55 -12.13 4.70
CA LEU A 119 -6.54 -11.13 5.14
C LEU A 119 -7.82 -11.18 4.30
N THR A 120 -7.70 -11.28 2.97
CA THR A 120 -8.86 -11.34 2.08
C THR A 120 -9.68 -12.61 2.26
N THR A 121 -9.03 -13.74 2.50
CA THR A 121 -9.74 -15.02 2.77
C THR A 121 -10.36 -15.03 4.17
N MET A 122 -9.67 -14.47 5.19
CA MET A 122 -10.23 -14.34 6.54
C MET A 122 -11.42 -13.39 6.59
N PHE A 123 -11.55 -12.43 5.70
CA PHE A 123 -12.72 -11.56 5.63
C PHE A 123 -14.03 -12.34 5.44
N TYR A 124 -13.99 -13.50 4.79
CA TYR A 124 -15.14 -14.40 4.66
C TYR A 124 -15.72 -14.83 6.02
N THR A 125 -14.89 -14.96 7.07
CA THR A 125 -15.33 -15.39 8.41
C THR A 125 -16.24 -14.38 9.11
N THR A 126 -16.27 -13.13 8.62
CA THR A 126 -17.16 -12.09 9.18
C THR A 126 -18.63 -12.25 8.78
N SER A 127 -18.95 -13.18 7.89
CA SER A 127 -20.28 -13.38 7.30
C SER A 127 -20.84 -12.15 6.52
N ALA A 128 -20.00 -11.13 6.33
CA ALA A 128 -20.36 -9.94 5.53
C ALA A 128 -20.32 -10.20 4.02
N VAL A 129 -19.65 -11.28 3.60
CA VAL A 129 -19.44 -11.65 2.20
C VAL A 129 -19.72 -13.13 1.99
N GLY A 130 -20.16 -13.47 0.77
CA GLY A 130 -20.54 -14.86 0.43
C GLY A 130 -19.39 -15.67 -0.18
N TRP A 131 -19.67 -16.94 -0.48
CA TRP A 131 -18.70 -17.89 -1.06
C TRP A 131 -18.14 -17.43 -2.42
N LEU A 132 -18.91 -16.66 -3.20
CA LEU A 132 -18.46 -16.10 -4.47
C LEU A 132 -17.27 -15.14 -4.25
N TYR A 133 -17.36 -14.28 -3.23
CA TYR A 133 -16.25 -13.42 -2.83
C TYR A 133 -15.01 -14.25 -2.48
N LEU A 134 -15.18 -15.29 -1.66
CA LEU A 134 -14.08 -16.15 -1.25
C LEU A 134 -13.37 -16.78 -2.47
N GLY A 135 -14.12 -17.31 -3.43
CA GLY A 135 -13.57 -17.89 -4.65
C GLY A 135 -12.79 -16.89 -5.50
N VAL A 136 -13.39 -15.72 -5.76
CA VAL A 136 -12.78 -14.66 -6.58
C VAL A 136 -11.56 -14.07 -5.88
N ALA A 137 -11.67 -13.73 -4.58
CA ALA A 137 -10.58 -13.15 -3.81
C ALA A 137 -9.37 -14.10 -3.70
N THR A 138 -9.63 -15.40 -3.50
CA THR A 138 -8.58 -16.43 -3.47
C THR A 138 -7.90 -16.55 -4.83
N ALA A 139 -8.65 -16.60 -5.92
CA ALA A 139 -8.08 -16.71 -7.28
C ALA A 139 -7.22 -15.49 -7.64
N LEU A 140 -7.71 -14.29 -7.36
CA LEU A 140 -6.97 -13.04 -7.60
C LEU A 140 -5.74 -12.93 -6.70
N GLY A 141 -5.87 -13.30 -5.42
CA GLY A 141 -4.74 -13.28 -4.47
C GLY A 141 -3.63 -14.28 -4.85
N LEU A 142 -3.99 -15.49 -5.28
CA LEU A 142 -3.02 -16.46 -5.80
C LEU A 142 -2.34 -15.95 -7.08
N GLY A 143 -3.08 -15.31 -7.97
CA GLY A 143 -2.50 -14.64 -9.14
C GLY A 143 -1.48 -13.56 -8.73
N PHE A 144 -1.81 -12.74 -7.71
CA PHE A 144 -0.89 -11.73 -7.21
C PHE A 144 0.39 -12.34 -6.61
N ILE A 145 0.26 -13.40 -5.82
CA ILE A 145 1.40 -14.15 -5.28
C ILE A 145 2.25 -14.72 -6.40
N TRP A 146 1.64 -15.26 -7.46
CA TRP A 146 2.35 -15.78 -8.63
C TRP A 146 3.21 -14.69 -9.30
N PHE A 147 2.64 -13.51 -9.56
CA PHE A 147 3.38 -12.40 -10.17
C PHE A 147 4.48 -11.88 -9.24
N ALA A 148 4.22 -11.77 -7.94
CA ALA A 148 5.20 -11.37 -6.94
C ALA A 148 6.35 -12.40 -6.82
N TRP A 149 6.04 -13.68 -6.85
CA TRP A 149 7.04 -14.76 -6.85
C TRP A 149 7.87 -14.75 -8.13
N ARG A 150 7.24 -14.55 -9.29
CA ARG A 150 7.94 -14.41 -10.56
C ARG A 150 8.89 -13.20 -10.54
N LEU A 151 8.44 -12.06 -10.02
CA LEU A 151 9.27 -10.88 -9.82
C LEU A 151 10.47 -11.17 -8.91
N LEU A 152 10.27 -11.92 -7.82
CA LEU A 152 11.32 -12.29 -6.89
C LEU A 152 12.41 -13.15 -7.55
N ARG A 153 12.02 -14.05 -8.49
CA ARG A 153 12.94 -14.97 -9.18
C ARG A 153 13.68 -14.34 -10.36
N GLN A 154 13.19 -13.24 -10.90
CA GLN A 154 13.79 -12.58 -12.07
C GLN A 154 14.90 -11.59 -11.67
N PRO A 155 15.97 -11.45 -12.48
CA PRO A 155 17.01 -10.46 -12.21
C PRO A 155 16.51 -9.03 -12.43
N GLY A 156 17.05 -8.08 -11.68
CA GLY A 156 16.72 -6.67 -11.78
C GLY A 156 15.25 -6.38 -11.52
N ILE A 157 14.66 -5.46 -12.28
CA ILE A 157 13.27 -5.03 -12.15
C ILE A 157 12.33 -5.70 -13.17
N THR A 158 12.81 -6.76 -13.86
CA THR A 158 12.02 -7.49 -14.85
C THR A 158 10.77 -8.08 -14.19
N GLY A 159 9.60 -7.76 -14.74
CA GLY A 159 8.32 -8.18 -14.18
C GLY A 159 7.66 -7.20 -13.19
N ALA A 160 8.37 -6.15 -12.75
CA ALA A 160 7.78 -5.14 -11.85
C ALA A 160 6.54 -4.46 -12.46
N ARG A 161 6.59 -4.12 -13.77
CA ARG A 161 5.45 -3.54 -14.47
C ARG A 161 4.24 -4.47 -14.49
N THR A 162 4.44 -5.76 -14.76
CA THR A 162 3.35 -6.73 -14.78
C THR A 162 2.75 -6.91 -13.40
N THR A 163 3.59 -7.00 -12.36
CA THR A 163 3.15 -7.08 -10.97
C THR A 163 2.36 -5.84 -10.55
N TYR A 164 2.83 -4.65 -10.91
CA TYR A 164 2.14 -3.38 -10.66
C TYR A 164 0.77 -3.32 -11.35
N LEU A 165 0.72 -3.64 -12.64
CA LEU A 165 -0.53 -3.58 -13.42
C LEU A 165 -1.55 -4.62 -12.97
N TYR A 166 -1.10 -5.78 -12.49
CA TYR A 166 -1.98 -6.81 -11.97
C TYR A 166 -2.55 -6.44 -10.59
N SER A 167 -1.75 -5.83 -9.72
CA SER A 167 -2.14 -5.46 -8.35
C SER A 167 -3.23 -4.41 -8.27
#